data_1fe33a76d3b0a09330f54a6255e5e4ea
#
_entry.id   1fe33a76d3b0a09330f54a6255e5e4ea
#
_cell.length_a   1.000
_cell.length_b   1.000
_cell.length_c   1.000
_cell.angle_alpha   90.00
_cell.angle_beta   90.00
_cell.angle_gamma   90.00
#
_symmetry.space_group_name_H-M   'P 1'
#
loop_
_entity.id
_entity.type
_entity.pdbx_description
1 polymer ?
#
loop_
_entity_poly.entity_id
_entity_poly.type
_entity_poly.pdbx_seq_one_letter_code
_entity_poly.pdbx_strand_id
1 'polypeptide(L)'
;MPARKDLKILVVDDFSATRTILINQLSNLGYNNTVVSEDGFSALARLKSALFDLVVTDLSVTDMSGLDLLKKIRTDSELKHIPVLMITSEDLQGNIVTAIKAGLNAYIIRPFREQTFKQKLDKIFT
;
A
#
# COMPACT_ATOMS: atom_id res chain seq x y z
N MET A 1 -12.91 -16.68 4.57
CA MET A 1 -12.07 -15.65 3.93
C MET A 1 -12.80 -15.01 2.76
N PRO A 2 -12.77 -13.69 2.61
CA PRO A 2 -13.34 -13.09 1.41
C PRO A 2 -12.59 -13.53 0.17
N ALA A 3 -13.26 -13.59 -0.96
CA ALA A 3 -12.58 -13.80 -2.24
C ALA A 3 -11.66 -12.61 -2.52
N ARG A 4 -10.55 -12.82 -3.28
CA ARG A 4 -9.59 -11.75 -3.58
C ARG A 4 -10.25 -10.52 -4.20
N LYS A 5 -11.21 -10.73 -5.10
CA LYS A 5 -11.95 -9.65 -5.76
C LYS A 5 -12.75 -8.77 -4.79
N ASP A 6 -13.05 -9.29 -3.60
CA ASP A 6 -13.83 -8.57 -2.59
C ASP A 6 -12.95 -7.79 -1.61
N LEU A 7 -11.65 -8.03 -1.60
CA LEU A 7 -10.72 -7.30 -0.76
C LEU A 7 -10.55 -5.88 -1.30
N LYS A 8 -10.75 -4.90 -0.45
CA LYS A 8 -10.70 -3.49 -0.83
C LYS A 8 -9.30 -2.94 -0.57
N ILE A 9 -8.68 -2.44 -1.63
CA ILE A 9 -7.28 -1.99 -1.59
C ILE A 9 -7.20 -0.52 -1.93
N LEU A 10 -6.52 0.24 -1.07
CA LEU A 10 -6.21 1.65 -1.33
C LEU A 10 -4.81 1.74 -1.93
N VAL A 11 -4.71 2.34 -3.11
CA VAL A 11 -3.44 2.58 -3.80
C VAL A 11 -3.10 4.06 -3.68
N VAL A 12 -1.97 4.36 -3.05
CA VAL A 12 -1.53 5.73 -2.78
C VAL A 12 -0.27 6.02 -3.59
N ASP A 13 -0.37 6.89 -4.58
CA ASP A 13 0.75 7.28 -5.42
C ASP A 13 0.38 8.60 -6.12
N ASP A 14 1.31 9.54 -6.21
CA ASP A 14 1.05 10.84 -6.82
C ASP A 14 1.19 10.85 -8.35
N PHE A 15 1.66 9.75 -8.95
CA PHE A 15 1.77 9.63 -10.40
C PHE A 15 0.66 8.76 -10.97
N SER A 16 -0.17 9.33 -11.84
CA SER A 16 -1.29 8.60 -12.44
C SER A 16 -0.83 7.38 -13.24
N ALA A 17 0.29 7.48 -13.96
CA ALA A 17 0.83 6.36 -14.73
C ALA A 17 1.20 5.19 -13.81
N THR A 18 1.83 5.46 -12.68
CA THR A 18 2.20 4.43 -11.71
C THR A 18 0.95 3.81 -11.08
N ARG A 19 -0.04 4.62 -10.71
CA ARG A 19 -1.31 4.11 -10.18
C ARG A 19 -1.97 3.15 -11.16
N THR A 20 -2.02 3.50 -12.44
CA THR A 20 -2.61 2.66 -13.47
C THR A 20 -1.89 1.32 -13.58
N ILE A 21 -0.56 1.32 -13.54
CA ILE A 21 0.24 0.08 -13.58
C ILE A 21 -0.09 -0.80 -12.39
N LEU A 22 -0.13 -0.23 -11.19
CA LEU A 22 -0.42 -0.99 -9.96
C LEU A 22 -1.83 -1.57 -9.99
N ILE A 23 -2.81 -0.80 -10.42
CA ILE A 23 -4.20 -1.28 -10.52
C ILE A 23 -4.30 -2.42 -11.52
N ASN A 24 -3.62 -2.31 -12.67
CA ASN A 24 -3.62 -3.37 -13.69
C ASN A 24 -2.97 -4.65 -13.16
N GLN A 25 -1.85 -4.53 -12.44
CA GLN A 25 -1.20 -5.69 -11.83
C GLN A 25 -2.10 -6.34 -10.77
N LEU A 26 -2.73 -5.53 -9.93
CA LEU A 26 -3.67 -6.04 -8.93
C LEU A 26 -4.85 -6.75 -9.60
N SER A 27 -5.41 -6.16 -10.65
CA SER A 27 -6.50 -6.79 -11.40
C SER A 27 -6.09 -8.12 -12.00
N ASN A 28 -4.90 -8.19 -12.59
CA ASN A 28 -4.37 -9.44 -13.13
C ASN A 28 -4.21 -10.53 -12.07
N LEU A 29 -3.98 -10.14 -10.84
CA LEU A 29 -3.83 -11.06 -9.71
C LEU A 29 -5.15 -11.38 -9.02
N GLY A 30 -6.26 -10.84 -9.51
CA GLY A 30 -7.59 -11.11 -8.98
C GLY A 30 -8.13 -10.07 -7.98
N TYR A 31 -7.43 -8.95 -7.80
CA TYR A 31 -7.85 -7.88 -6.89
C TYR A 31 -8.46 -6.74 -7.70
N ASN A 32 -9.80 -6.69 -7.73
CA ASN A 32 -10.54 -5.77 -8.60
C ASN A 32 -11.21 -4.60 -7.87
N ASN A 33 -11.18 -4.61 -6.53
CA ASN A 33 -11.81 -3.55 -5.75
C ASN A 33 -10.75 -2.58 -5.24
N THR A 34 -10.27 -1.72 -6.13
CA THR A 34 -9.21 -0.77 -5.82
C THR A 34 -9.74 0.65 -5.81
N VAL A 35 -9.23 1.46 -4.88
CA VAL A 35 -9.50 2.88 -4.75
C VAL A 35 -8.16 3.60 -4.77
N VAL A 36 -8.08 4.76 -5.38
CA VAL A 36 -6.82 5.50 -5.49
C VAL A 36 -6.84 6.77 -4.66
N SER A 37 -5.68 7.15 -4.15
CA SER A 37 -5.43 8.46 -3.53
C SER A 37 -4.13 9.01 -4.10
N GLU A 38 -4.11 10.32 -4.33
CA GLU A 38 -2.95 11.00 -4.91
C GLU A 38 -1.94 11.44 -3.85
N ASP A 39 -2.37 11.52 -2.59
CA ASP A 39 -1.54 12.02 -1.51
C ASP A 39 -1.94 11.39 -0.17
N GLY A 40 -1.12 11.63 0.84
CA GLY A 40 -1.30 11.03 2.16
C GLY A 40 -2.53 11.54 2.90
N PHE A 41 -2.86 12.82 2.78
CA PHE A 41 -4.05 13.37 3.44
C PHE A 41 -5.32 12.78 2.85
N SER A 42 -5.40 12.69 1.52
CA SER A 42 -6.52 12.05 0.84
C SER A 42 -6.63 10.57 1.25
N ALA A 43 -5.49 9.88 1.35
CA ALA A 43 -5.46 8.48 1.78
C ALA A 43 -6.05 8.32 3.18
N LEU A 44 -5.63 9.16 4.14
CA LEU A 44 -6.16 9.10 5.50
C LEU A 44 -7.65 9.37 5.54
N ALA A 45 -8.12 10.36 4.79
CA ALA A 45 -9.55 10.68 4.71
C ALA A 45 -10.35 9.48 4.20
N ARG A 46 -9.86 8.79 3.16
CA ARG A 46 -10.53 7.61 2.63
C ARG A 46 -10.53 6.46 3.63
N LEU A 47 -9.40 6.24 4.31
CA LEU A 47 -9.29 5.18 5.32
C LEU A 47 -10.26 5.40 6.49
N LYS A 48 -10.52 6.65 6.83
CA LYS A 48 -11.48 6.99 7.89
C LYS A 48 -12.93 6.84 7.45
N SER A 49 -13.20 6.91 6.15
CA SER A 49 -14.57 6.92 5.63
C SER A 49 -15.10 5.55 5.20
N ALA A 50 -14.22 4.55 5.07
CA ALA A 50 -14.61 3.22 4.59
C ALA A 50 -13.65 2.16 5.14
N LEU A 51 -14.07 0.89 5.07
CA LEU A 51 -13.23 -0.23 5.49
C LEU A 51 -12.32 -0.65 4.33
N PHE A 52 -11.03 -0.75 4.62
CA PHE A 52 -10.03 -1.22 3.66
C PHE A 52 -9.29 -2.43 4.22
N ASP A 53 -8.87 -3.31 3.32
CA ASP A 53 -8.17 -4.54 3.68
C ASP A 53 -6.66 -4.44 3.45
N LEU A 54 -6.21 -3.45 2.70
CA LEU A 54 -4.79 -3.26 2.39
C LEU A 54 -4.55 -1.83 1.91
N VAL A 55 -3.40 -1.28 2.29
CA VAL A 55 -2.87 -0.04 1.72
C VAL A 55 -1.60 -0.39 0.95
N VAL A 56 -1.55 0.00 -0.33
CA VAL A 56 -0.33 -0.06 -1.15
C VAL A 56 0.10 1.38 -1.38
N THR A 57 1.25 1.76 -0.85
CA THR A 57 1.72 3.15 -0.94
C THR A 57 3.15 3.24 -1.43
N ASP A 58 3.43 4.28 -2.21
CA ASP A 58 4.81 4.66 -2.51
C ASP A 58 5.47 5.22 -1.24
N LEU A 59 6.79 5.05 -1.13
CA LEU A 59 7.56 5.65 -0.05
C LEU A 59 7.54 7.18 -0.14
N SER A 60 7.56 7.72 -1.36
CA SER A 60 7.55 9.16 -1.62
C SER A 60 6.20 9.59 -2.16
N VAL A 61 5.45 10.38 -1.39
CA VAL A 61 4.17 10.96 -1.79
C VAL A 61 4.24 12.47 -1.56
N THR A 62 3.51 13.24 -2.34
CA THR A 62 3.69 14.70 -2.44
C THR A 62 3.61 15.45 -1.11
N ASP A 63 2.62 15.17 -0.27
CA ASP A 63 2.34 15.94 0.94
C ASP A 63 2.87 15.29 2.22
N MET A 64 3.01 13.99 2.20
CA MET A 64 3.57 13.24 3.32
C MET A 64 4.21 11.96 2.77
N SER A 65 5.32 11.55 3.35
CA SER A 65 5.99 10.33 2.92
C SER A 65 5.15 9.10 3.24
N GLY A 66 5.39 8.01 2.51
CA GLY A 66 4.75 6.73 2.82
C GLY A 66 5.05 6.28 4.24
N LEU A 67 6.25 6.60 4.75
CA LEU A 67 6.61 6.30 6.13
C LEU A 67 5.75 7.07 7.12
N ASP A 68 5.51 8.37 6.87
CA ASP A 68 4.63 9.18 7.73
C ASP A 68 3.19 8.67 7.69
N LEU A 69 2.71 8.28 6.51
CA LEU A 69 1.39 7.68 6.37
C LEU A 69 1.30 6.39 7.18
N LEU A 70 2.30 5.51 7.08
CA LEU A 70 2.37 4.27 7.84
C LEU A 70 2.29 4.55 9.35
N LYS A 71 3.06 5.51 9.84
CA LYS A 71 3.05 5.87 11.26
C LYS A 71 1.67 6.34 11.71
N LYS A 72 1.01 7.15 10.91
CA LYS A 72 -0.34 7.63 11.22
C LYS A 72 -1.36 6.50 11.25
N ILE A 73 -1.24 5.55 10.32
CA ILE A 73 -2.11 4.36 10.31
C ILE A 73 -1.89 3.54 11.58
N ARG A 74 -0.64 3.31 11.97
CA ARG A 74 -0.32 2.46 13.13
C ARG A 74 -0.66 3.10 14.47
N THR A 75 -0.75 4.43 14.55
CA THR A 75 -1.13 5.12 15.77
C THR A 75 -2.63 5.41 15.87
N ASP A 76 -3.39 5.11 14.84
CA ASP A 76 -4.84 5.29 14.84
C ASP A 76 -5.52 4.00 15.30
N SER A 77 -6.34 4.08 16.34
CA SER A 77 -6.96 2.89 16.94
C SER A 77 -7.89 2.15 15.98
N GLU A 78 -8.45 2.84 14.99
CA GLU A 78 -9.35 2.23 14.01
C GLU A 78 -8.61 1.65 12.82
N LEU A 79 -7.40 2.16 12.51
CA LEU A 79 -6.66 1.83 11.29
C LEU A 79 -5.45 0.93 11.53
N LYS A 80 -4.98 0.83 12.77
CA LYS A 80 -3.69 0.20 13.09
C LYS A 80 -3.55 -1.25 12.66
N HIS A 81 -4.66 -1.93 12.38
CA HIS A 81 -4.65 -3.34 11.98
C HIS A 81 -4.53 -3.54 10.47
N ILE A 82 -4.68 -2.46 9.67
CA ILE A 82 -4.68 -2.58 8.21
C ILE A 82 -3.27 -2.89 7.72
N PRO A 83 -3.09 -3.96 6.93
CA PRO A 83 -1.77 -4.25 6.33
C PRO A 83 -1.33 -3.12 5.39
N VAL A 84 -0.03 -2.83 5.41
CA VAL A 84 0.57 -1.82 4.53
C VAL A 84 1.71 -2.46 3.75
N LEU A 85 1.63 -2.36 2.41
CA LEU A 85 2.68 -2.74 1.49
C LEU A 85 3.26 -1.48 0.88
N MET A 86 4.57 -1.33 0.97
CA MET A 86 5.24 -0.13 0.48
C MET A 86 6.02 -0.44 -0.79
N ILE A 87 5.89 0.43 -1.80
CA ILE A 87 6.63 0.31 -3.05
C ILE A 87 7.60 1.49 -3.14
N THR A 88 8.85 1.20 -3.42
CA THR A 88 9.88 2.24 -3.53
C THR A 88 10.77 1.98 -4.72
N SER A 89 11.27 3.05 -5.34
CA SER A 89 12.24 2.96 -6.43
C SER A 89 13.67 2.93 -5.93
N GLU A 90 13.89 3.09 -4.63
CA GLU A 90 15.21 3.23 -4.05
C GLU A 90 15.44 2.17 -2.99
N ASP A 91 16.64 1.56 -3.02
CA ASP A 91 17.09 0.68 -1.97
C ASP A 91 17.66 1.53 -0.84
N LEU A 92 16.79 2.21 -0.11
CA LEU A 92 17.16 3.03 1.03
C LEU A 92 17.03 2.18 2.30
N GLN A 93 18.07 1.40 2.58
CA GLN A 93 18.08 0.48 3.71
C GLN A 93 17.61 1.12 5.01
N GLY A 94 18.07 2.34 5.29
CA GLY A 94 17.68 3.07 6.48
C GLY A 94 16.17 3.30 6.56
N ASN A 95 15.58 3.71 5.44
CA ASN A 95 14.15 3.97 5.36
C ASN A 95 13.33 2.69 5.46
N ILE A 96 13.80 1.60 4.84
CA ILE A 96 13.13 0.30 4.91
C ILE A 96 13.18 -0.24 6.35
N VAL A 97 14.33 -0.18 6.99
CA VAL A 97 14.46 -0.62 8.39
C VAL A 97 13.53 0.19 9.30
N THR A 98 13.48 1.50 9.10
CA THR A 98 12.59 2.36 9.88
C THR A 98 11.12 2.01 9.63
N ALA A 99 10.75 1.73 8.37
CA ALA A 99 9.38 1.34 8.03
C ALA A 99 9.01 0.00 8.66
N ILE A 100 9.92 -0.98 8.63
CA ILE A 100 9.67 -2.28 9.26
C ILE A 100 9.45 -2.10 10.76
N LYS A 101 10.26 -1.30 11.41
CA LYS A 101 10.11 -1.00 12.85
C LYS A 101 8.81 -0.27 13.15
N ALA A 102 8.32 0.52 12.19
CA ALA A 102 7.05 1.23 12.32
C ALA A 102 5.83 0.35 12.04
N GLY A 103 6.02 -0.92 11.67
CA GLY A 103 4.92 -1.85 11.47
C GLY A 103 4.56 -2.14 10.03
N LEU A 104 5.52 -2.00 9.10
CA LEU A 104 5.32 -2.35 7.70
C LEU A 104 5.17 -3.86 7.54
N ASN A 105 4.21 -4.29 6.70
CA ASN A 105 3.96 -5.71 6.45
C ASN A 105 4.81 -6.27 5.32
N ALA A 106 5.05 -5.47 4.28
CA ALA A 106 5.87 -5.90 3.15
C ALA A 106 6.36 -4.69 2.37
N TYR A 107 7.42 -4.88 1.60
CA TYR A 107 7.90 -3.85 0.68
C TYR A 107 8.38 -4.49 -0.63
N ILE A 108 8.37 -3.67 -1.69
CA ILE A 108 8.84 -4.06 -3.01
C ILE A 108 9.69 -2.92 -3.56
N ILE A 109 10.81 -3.26 -4.18
CA ILE A 109 11.71 -2.28 -4.81
C ILE A 109 11.49 -2.31 -6.33
N ARG A 110 11.30 -1.13 -6.94
CA ARG A 110 11.15 -1.01 -8.39
C ARG A 110 12.51 -1.12 -9.09
N PRO A 111 12.58 -1.69 -10.31
CA PRO A 111 11.48 -2.34 -11.02
C PRO A 111 11.21 -3.74 -10.46
N PHE A 112 9.96 -4.19 -10.51
CA PHE A 112 9.59 -5.51 -10.01
C PHE A 112 8.67 -6.21 -11.01
N ARG A 113 8.62 -7.54 -10.89
CA ARG A 113 7.71 -8.37 -11.68
C ARG A 113 6.39 -8.54 -10.95
N GLU A 114 5.32 -8.75 -11.71
CA GLU A 114 4.01 -9.05 -11.15
C GLU A 114 4.05 -10.26 -10.21
N GLN A 115 4.88 -11.26 -10.52
CA GLN A 115 5.08 -12.42 -9.66
C GLN A 115 5.59 -12.04 -8.27
N THR A 116 6.49 -11.07 -8.18
CA THR A 116 6.99 -10.56 -6.90
C THR A 116 5.85 -9.92 -6.10
N PHE A 117 5.02 -9.14 -6.77
CA PHE A 117 3.84 -8.51 -6.16
C PHE A 117 2.91 -9.58 -5.60
N LYS A 118 2.63 -10.62 -6.42
CA LYS A 118 1.79 -11.75 -6.01
C LYS A 118 2.33 -12.41 -4.75
N GLN A 119 3.64 -12.67 -4.69
CA GLN A 119 4.26 -13.32 -3.54
C GLN A 119 4.07 -12.51 -2.25
N LYS A 120 4.22 -11.19 -2.35
CA LYS A 120 4.03 -10.30 -1.19
C LYS A 120 2.57 -10.28 -0.74
N LEU A 121 1.64 -10.21 -1.69
CA LEU A 121 0.21 -10.22 -1.39
C LEU A 121 -0.24 -11.54 -0.78
N ASP A 122 0.24 -12.65 -1.33
CA ASP A 122 -0.08 -13.98 -0.79
C ASP A 122 0.39 -14.11 0.66
N LYS A 123 1.56 -13.55 0.97
CA LYS A 123 2.11 -13.56 2.32
C LYS A 123 1.27 -12.75 3.29
N ILE A 124 0.79 -11.60 2.85
CA ILE A 124 -0.05 -10.72 3.67
C ILE A 124 -1.40 -11.37 3.98
N PHE A 125 -1.98 -12.07 2.99
CA PHE A 125 -3.34 -12.59 3.08
C PHE A 125 -3.42 -14.10 3.36
N THR A 126 -2.37 -14.72 3.80
CA THR A 126 -2.42 -16.15 4.20
C THR A 126 -2.79 -16.34 5.65
#